data_8a90db2bc861fd50685119497bbe7e94
#
_entry.id   8a90db2bc861fd50685119497bbe7e94
#
_cell.length_a   1.000
_cell.length_b   1.000
_cell.length_c   1.000
_cell.angle_alpha   90.00
_cell.angle_beta   90.00
_cell.angle_gamma   90.00
#
_symmetry.space_group_name_H-M   'P 1'
#
loop_
_entity.id
_entity.type
_entity.pdbx_description
1 polymer ?
#
loop_
_entity_poly.entity_id
_entity_poly.type
_entity_poly.pdbx_seq_one_letter_code
_entity_poly.pdbx_strand_id
1 'polypeptide(L)'
;NKALNELVNKNLTYLHMWSAYLQKASTEKEICDYINKVQEETGFSGFYFLSFDGNYKTITGETGYLGLQGNLDDKITQRNDIIMNAALPGKSQMLVFACPEVNGIYQGFEYDAIAVAYDNSDIVKVLDISAFQGNAGGYVVHSDGRVVIDHAPESWKTAYNFIAVLRDHSGLSEDEIMAFSEELKQGHTGAML
;
A
#
# COMPACT_ATOMS: atom_id res chain seq x y z
N ASN A 1 6.78 11.05 9.93
CA ASN A 1 5.43 11.53 10.16
C ASN A 1 4.71 10.59 11.13
N LYS A 2 4.31 11.09 12.32
CA LYS A 2 3.71 10.26 13.40
C LYS A 2 2.42 9.59 12.92
N ALA A 3 1.53 10.32 12.27
CA ALA A 3 0.25 9.80 11.78
C ALA A 3 0.43 8.65 10.77
N LEU A 4 1.41 8.75 9.88
CA LEU A 4 1.74 7.69 8.93
C LEU A 4 2.24 6.43 9.65
N ASN A 5 3.14 6.58 10.61
CA ASN A 5 3.66 5.45 11.39
C ASN A 5 2.55 4.78 12.21
N GLU A 6 1.64 5.55 12.79
CA GLU A 6 0.47 5.02 13.50
C GLU A 6 -0.46 4.25 12.56
N LEU A 7 -0.73 4.78 11.36
CA LEU A 7 -1.52 4.12 10.34
C LEU A 7 -0.90 2.78 9.90
N VAL A 8 0.39 2.79 9.60
CA VAL A 8 1.16 1.60 9.20
C VAL A 8 1.10 0.53 10.29
N ASN A 9 1.53 0.89 11.51
CA ASN A 9 1.59 -0.04 12.62
C ASN A 9 0.21 -0.63 12.97
N LYS A 10 -0.83 0.20 12.93
CA LYS A 10 -2.22 -0.23 13.17
C LYS A 10 -2.64 -1.28 12.15
N ASN A 11 -2.43 -1.02 10.85
CA ASN A 11 -2.88 -1.93 9.80
C ASN A 11 -2.09 -3.25 9.80
N LEU A 12 -0.79 -3.21 9.98
CA LEU A 12 0.03 -4.42 10.08
C LEU A 12 -0.37 -5.25 11.31
N THR A 13 -0.57 -4.61 12.46
CA THR A 13 -1.04 -5.30 13.68
C THR A 13 -2.38 -6.00 13.43
N TYR A 14 -3.31 -5.33 12.77
CA TYR A 14 -4.60 -5.94 12.45
C TYR A 14 -4.47 -7.12 11.48
N LEU A 15 -3.66 -6.99 10.43
CA LEU A 15 -3.42 -8.07 9.48
C LEU A 15 -2.83 -9.32 10.17
N HIS A 16 -1.87 -9.16 11.07
CA HIS A 16 -1.33 -10.26 11.87
C HIS A 16 -2.41 -10.91 12.75
N MET A 17 -3.26 -10.12 13.41
CA MET A 17 -4.37 -10.65 14.20
C MET A 17 -5.38 -11.41 13.32
N TRP A 18 -5.71 -10.88 12.15
CA TRP A 18 -6.66 -11.53 11.23
C TRP A 18 -6.06 -12.80 10.61
N SER A 19 -4.79 -12.79 10.26
CA SER A 19 -4.06 -13.96 9.80
C SER A 19 -4.17 -15.11 10.81
N ALA A 20 -3.94 -14.82 12.11
CA ALA A 20 -4.08 -15.80 13.18
C ALA A 20 -5.52 -16.30 13.37
N TYR A 21 -6.53 -15.46 13.10
CA TYR A 21 -7.94 -15.86 13.11
C TYR A 21 -8.27 -16.76 11.92
N LEU A 22 -7.87 -16.36 10.71
CA LEU A 22 -8.16 -17.10 9.47
C LEU A 22 -7.58 -18.51 9.49
N GLN A 23 -6.42 -18.72 10.11
CA GLN A 23 -5.82 -20.03 10.30
C GLN A 23 -6.67 -20.96 11.20
N LYS A 24 -7.56 -20.41 12.02
CA LYS A 24 -8.43 -21.15 12.95
C LYS A 24 -9.87 -21.25 12.47
N ALA A 25 -10.28 -20.42 11.52
CA ALA A 25 -11.63 -20.42 10.99
C ALA A 25 -11.93 -21.75 10.29
N SER A 26 -13.07 -22.33 10.60
CA SER A 26 -13.45 -23.67 10.14
C SER A 26 -14.31 -23.64 8.87
N THR A 27 -14.91 -22.49 8.55
CA THR A 27 -15.80 -22.32 7.42
C THR A 27 -15.59 -20.99 6.69
N GLU A 28 -15.88 -20.99 5.39
CA GLU A 28 -15.86 -19.77 4.58
C GLU A 28 -16.83 -18.70 5.10
N LYS A 29 -17.97 -19.14 5.65
CA LYS A 29 -18.94 -18.22 6.23
C LYS A 29 -18.36 -17.46 7.43
N GLU A 30 -17.68 -18.17 8.34
CA GLU A 30 -16.99 -17.51 9.47
C GLU A 30 -15.96 -16.50 8.99
N ILE A 31 -15.21 -16.81 7.93
CA ILE A 31 -14.25 -15.89 7.32
C ILE A 31 -14.96 -14.65 6.79
N CYS A 32 -16.04 -14.81 6.00
CA CYS A 32 -16.80 -13.70 5.45
C CYS A 32 -17.41 -12.80 6.53
N ASP A 33 -18.08 -13.41 7.52
CA ASP A 33 -18.74 -12.67 8.61
C ASP A 33 -17.71 -11.87 9.42
N TYR A 34 -16.54 -12.45 9.66
CA TYR A 34 -15.46 -11.78 10.39
C TYR A 34 -14.88 -10.62 9.60
N ILE A 35 -14.55 -10.82 8.31
CA ILE A 35 -13.96 -9.78 7.46
C ILE A 35 -14.93 -8.62 7.26
N ASN A 36 -16.22 -8.89 7.04
CA ASN A 36 -17.25 -7.85 6.92
C ASN A 36 -17.32 -6.98 8.17
N LYS A 37 -17.33 -7.61 9.35
CA LYS A 37 -17.32 -6.88 10.62
C LYS A 37 -16.08 -6.01 10.78
N VAL A 38 -14.92 -6.56 10.45
CA VAL A 38 -13.65 -5.83 10.55
C VAL A 38 -13.61 -4.67 9.55
N GLN A 39 -14.17 -4.83 8.36
CA GLN A 39 -14.28 -3.77 7.36
C GLN A 39 -15.12 -2.59 7.87
N GLU A 40 -16.26 -2.87 8.51
CA GLU A 40 -17.10 -1.84 9.12
C GLU A 40 -16.36 -1.05 10.22
N GLU A 41 -15.52 -1.74 11.00
CA GLU A 41 -14.76 -1.12 12.10
C GLU A 41 -13.52 -0.35 11.65
N THR A 42 -12.89 -0.75 10.55
CA THR A 42 -11.58 -0.21 10.11
C THR A 42 -11.65 0.67 8.88
N GLY A 43 -12.71 0.52 8.07
CA GLY A 43 -12.97 1.35 6.89
C GLY A 43 -12.07 1.09 5.70
N PHE A 44 -11.42 -0.09 5.58
CA PHE A 44 -10.68 -0.42 4.37
C PHE A 44 -11.63 -0.62 3.18
N SER A 45 -11.17 -0.27 1.98
CA SER A 45 -11.96 -0.33 0.75
C SER A 45 -12.05 -1.75 0.16
N GLY A 46 -11.10 -2.63 0.51
CA GLY A 46 -11.10 -4.00 0.03
C GLY A 46 -10.23 -4.94 0.87
N PHE A 47 -10.65 -6.22 0.93
CA PHE A 47 -9.88 -7.30 1.50
C PHE A 47 -9.58 -8.35 0.41
N TYR A 48 -8.34 -8.82 0.36
CA TYR A 48 -7.86 -9.69 -0.69
C TYR A 48 -7.09 -10.87 -0.12
N PHE A 49 -7.42 -12.06 -0.62
CA PHE A 49 -6.54 -13.22 -0.57
C PHE A 49 -5.59 -13.11 -1.74
N LEU A 50 -4.30 -13.06 -1.49
CA LEU A 50 -3.28 -12.67 -2.47
C LEU A 50 -2.30 -13.82 -2.68
N SER A 51 -2.07 -14.21 -3.94
CA SER A 51 -1.01 -15.13 -4.31
C SER A 51 0.30 -14.40 -4.59
N PHE A 52 1.41 -15.12 -4.55
CA PHE A 52 2.75 -14.55 -4.73
C PHE A 52 2.96 -13.83 -6.07
N ASP A 53 2.22 -14.23 -7.09
CA ASP A 53 2.27 -13.64 -8.44
C ASP A 53 1.38 -12.39 -8.62
N GLY A 54 0.69 -11.96 -7.54
CA GLY A 54 -0.16 -10.78 -7.55
C GLY A 54 -1.62 -11.03 -7.96
N ASN A 55 -2.00 -12.27 -8.25
CA ASN A 55 -3.40 -12.59 -8.41
C ASN A 55 -4.12 -12.52 -7.07
N TYR A 56 -5.38 -12.13 -7.09
CA TYR A 56 -6.17 -12.04 -5.87
C TYR A 56 -7.56 -12.64 -6.02
N LYS A 57 -8.14 -12.95 -4.86
CA LYS A 57 -9.57 -13.24 -4.70
C LYS A 57 -10.14 -12.42 -3.54
N THR A 58 -11.33 -11.85 -3.73
CA THR A 58 -12.07 -11.16 -2.67
C THR A 58 -12.95 -12.13 -1.88
N ILE A 59 -13.51 -11.66 -0.76
CA ILE A 59 -14.49 -12.45 0.01
C ILE A 59 -15.79 -12.74 -0.76
N THR A 60 -16.11 -11.91 -1.76
CA THR A 60 -17.26 -12.10 -2.64
C THR A 60 -16.98 -13.04 -3.81
N GLY A 61 -15.74 -13.53 -3.93
CA GLY A 61 -15.32 -14.46 -4.98
C GLY A 61 -14.81 -13.79 -6.26
N GLU A 62 -14.78 -12.47 -6.33
CA GLU A 62 -14.16 -11.75 -7.45
C GLU A 62 -12.66 -12.05 -7.49
N THR A 63 -12.14 -12.27 -8.70
CA THR A 63 -10.73 -12.51 -8.94
C THR A 63 -10.14 -11.45 -9.85
N GLY A 64 -8.86 -11.19 -9.71
CA GLY A 64 -8.15 -10.24 -10.58
C GLY A 64 -6.67 -10.23 -10.27
N TYR A 65 -6.01 -9.21 -10.78
CA TYR A 65 -4.59 -8.99 -10.59
C TYR A 65 -4.37 -7.61 -9.98
N LEU A 66 -3.66 -7.56 -8.85
CA LEU A 66 -3.15 -6.31 -8.31
C LEU A 66 -1.94 -5.91 -9.14
N GLY A 67 -2.03 -4.82 -9.88
CA GLY A 67 -0.91 -4.24 -10.63
C GLY A 67 0.16 -3.75 -9.66
N LEU A 68 0.92 -4.67 -9.12
CA LEU A 68 1.90 -4.43 -8.07
C LEU A 68 3.20 -3.92 -8.65
N GLN A 69 3.77 -2.91 -8.00
CA GLN A 69 5.10 -2.44 -8.32
C GLN A 69 6.13 -3.12 -7.43
N GLY A 70 7.12 -3.73 -8.06
CA GLY A 70 8.25 -4.36 -7.38
C GLY A 70 8.10 -5.88 -7.19
N ASN A 71 9.11 -6.49 -6.59
CA ASN A 71 9.19 -7.93 -6.37
C ASN A 71 8.31 -8.35 -5.20
N LEU A 72 7.01 -8.55 -5.46
CA LEU A 72 6.07 -9.10 -4.48
C LEU A 72 6.50 -10.51 -4.07
N ASP A 73 6.92 -11.30 -5.05
CA ASP A 73 7.44 -12.64 -4.93
C ASP A 73 8.52 -12.75 -3.84
N ASP A 74 9.57 -11.94 -3.93
CA ASP A 74 10.65 -11.93 -2.93
C ASP A 74 10.13 -11.58 -1.53
N LYS A 75 9.20 -10.63 -1.41
CA LYS A 75 8.67 -10.19 -0.12
C LYS A 75 7.78 -11.26 0.52
N ILE A 76 6.92 -11.90 -0.25
CA ILE A 76 6.08 -13.00 0.23
C ILE A 76 6.96 -14.18 0.64
N THR A 77 7.95 -14.54 -0.18
CA THR A 77 8.88 -15.63 0.11
C THR A 77 9.69 -15.38 1.39
N GLN A 78 10.08 -14.12 1.64
CA GLN A 78 10.79 -13.72 2.86
C GLN A 78 9.86 -13.51 4.06
N ARG A 79 8.54 -13.64 3.88
CA ARG A 79 7.51 -13.37 4.91
C ARG A 79 7.61 -11.97 5.53
N ASN A 80 8.00 -10.99 4.74
CA ASN A 80 8.06 -9.59 5.18
C ASN A 80 6.72 -8.91 4.91
N ASP A 81 6.26 -8.11 5.86
CA ASP A 81 5.12 -7.24 5.67
C ASP A 81 5.30 -6.33 4.44
N ILE A 82 4.21 -6.10 3.73
CA ILE A 82 4.22 -5.40 2.46
C ILE A 82 3.38 -4.14 2.58
N ILE A 83 3.96 -3.03 2.17
CA ILE A 83 3.25 -1.77 1.99
C ILE A 83 3.54 -1.31 0.58
N MET A 84 2.50 -1.09 -0.22
CA MET A 84 2.69 -0.75 -1.61
C MET A 84 1.53 0.07 -2.16
N ASN A 85 1.78 0.71 -3.28
CA ASN A 85 0.74 1.27 -4.12
C ASN A 85 0.32 0.21 -5.15
N ALA A 86 -0.97 0.10 -5.41
CA ALA A 86 -1.52 -0.79 -6.41
C ALA A 86 -2.58 -0.07 -7.24
N ALA A 87 -2.65 -0.39 -8.53
CA ALA A 87 -3.70 0.06 -9.41
C ALA A 87 -4.62 -1.12 -9.74
N LEU A 88 -5.89 -1.02 -9.34
CA LEU A 88 -6.91 -1.96 -9.77
C LEU A 88 -7.55 -1.46 -11.08
N PRO A 89 -7.88 -2.36 -12.02
CA PRO A 89 -8.57 -1.97 -13.25
C PRO A 89 -9.84 -1.16 -12.94
N GLY A 90 -9.92 0.06 -13.50
CA GLY A 90 -11.08 0.95 -13.33
C GLY A 90 -11.20 1.61 -11.95
N LYS A 91 -10.21 1.49 -11.08
CA LYS A 91 -10.16 2.19 -9.78
C LYS A 91 -8.97 3.15 -9.71
N SER A 92 -9.07 4.11 -8.81
CA SER A 92 -7.94 4.97 -8.43
C SER A 92 -6.81 4.13 -7.80
N GLN A 93 -5.63 4.73 -7.70
CA GLN A 93 -4.53 4.12 -6.96
C GLN A 93 -4.92 3.87 -5.50
N MET A 94 -4.46 2.75 -4.96
CA MET A 94 -4.79 2.29 -3.61
C MET A 94 -3.51 2.03 -2.83
N LEU A 95 -3.53 2.38 -1.55
CA LEU A 95 -2.51 1.94 -0.60
C LEU A 95 -2.86 0.54 -0.10
N VAL A 96 -1.97 -0.40 -0.31
CA VAL A 96 -2.14 -1.82 0.08
C VAL A 96 -1.18 -2.18 1.19
N PHE A 97 -1.72 -2.79 2.23
CA PHE A 97 -0.98 -3.47 3.29
C PHE A 97 -1.19 -4.97 3.14
N ALA A 98 -0.15 -5.77 3.15
CA ALA A 98 -0.27 -7.21 3.08
C ALA A 98 0.62 -7.91 4.10
N CYS A 99 0.10 -9.05 4.61
CA CYS A 99 0.77 -9.92 5.57
C CYS A 99 0.94 -11.31 4.95
N PRO A 100 2.17 -11.74 4.67
CA PRO A 100 2.46 -13.05 4.08
C PRO A 100 2.69 -14.16 5.14
N GLU A 101 2.15 -14.01 6.33
CA GLU A 101 2.27 -15.03 7.38
C GLU A 101 1.27 -16.17 7.23
N VAL A 102 0.24 -15.99 6.40
CA VAL A 102 -0.84 -16.94 6.22
C VAL A 102 -0.92 -17.41 4.78
N ASN A 103 -0.90 -18.70 4.60
CA ASN A 103 -1.24 -19.34 3.34
C ASN A 103 -2.43 -20.27 3.54
N GLY A 104 -3.20 -20.51 2.48
CA GLY A 104 -4.38 -21.35 2.56
C GLY A 104 -5.14 -21.38 1.26
N ILE A 105 -6.38 -21.89 1.37
CA ILE A 105 -7.31 -21.99 0.24
C ILE A 105 -8.61 -21.29 0.65
N TYR A 106 -9.07 -20.36 -0.18
CA TYR A 106 -10.36 -19.71 -0.04
C TYR A 106 -11.18 -19.87 -1.32
N GLN A 107 -12.33 -20.56 -1.27
CA GLN A 107 -13.17 -20.86 -2.43
C GLN A 107 -12.36 -21.42 -3.63
N GLY A 108 -11.44 -22.35 -3.35
CA GLY A 108 -10.59 -22.98 -4.36
C GLY A 108 -9.44 -22.11 -4.88
N PHE A 109 -9.24 -20.91 -4.33
CA PHE A 109 -8.11 -20.05 -4.63
C PHE A 109 -6.99 -20.24 -3.58
N GLU A 110 -5.82 -20.66 -4.02
CA GLU A 110 -4.64 -20.75 -3.16
C GLU A 110 -4.04 -19.35 -2.98
N TYR A 111 -3.79 -18.99 -1.72
CA TYR A 111 -3.22 -17.69 -1.37
C TYR A 111 -2.01 -17.83 -0.44
N ASP A 112 -1.10 -16.88 -0.55
CA ASP A 112 0.17 -16.83 0.19
C ASP A 112 0.23 -15.64 1.15
N ALA A 113 -0.73 -14.73 1.03
CA ALA A 113 -0.85 -13.56 1.88
C ALA A 113 -2.32 -13.11 1.98
N ILE A 114 -2.62 -12.36 3.02
CA ILE A 114 -3.83 -11.53 3.08
C ILE A 114 -3.46 -10.07 2.95
N ALA A 115 -4.34 -9.29 2.32
CA ALA A 115 -4.11 -7.87 2.10
C ALA A 115 -5.37 -7.05 2.34
N VAL A 116 -5.18 -5.80 2.77
CA VAL A 116 -6.22 -4.77 2.79
C VAL A 116 -5.78 -3.58 1.95
N ALA A 117 -6.73 -2.92 1.34
CA ALA A 117 -6.48 -1.73 0.54
C ALA A 117 -7.36 -0.56 0.99
N TYR A 118 -6.81 0.63 0.87
CA TYR A 118 -7.47 1.91 1.11
C TYR A 118 -7.36 2.76 -0.15
N ASP A 119 -8.40 3.49 -0.50
CA ASP A 119 -8.30 4.51 -1.52
C ASP A 119 -7.29 5.59 -1.11
N ASN A 120 -6.37 5.97 -2.00
CA ASN A 120 -5.37 6.99 -1.69
C ASN A 120 -6.01 8.32 -1.25
N SER A 121 -7.18 8.67 -1.79
CA SER A 121 -7.93 9.85 -1.38
C SER A 121 -8.35 9.86 0.08
N ASP A 122 -8.64 8.68 0.65
CA ASP A 122 -9.03 8.56 2.05
C ASP A 122 -7.81 8.62 2.97
N ILE A 123 -6.70 8.02 2.55
CA ILE A 123 -5.43 8.11 3.27
C ILE A 123 -4.90 9.54 3.30
N VAL A 124 -4.99 10.28 2.20
CA VAL A 124 -4.60 11.69 2.12
C VAL A 124 -5.36 12.54 3.13
N LYS A 125 -6.67 12.31 3.31
CA LYS A 125 -7.49 12.98 4.33
C LYS A 125 -7.03 12.67 5.75
N VAL A 126 -6.72 11.40 6.04
CA VAL A 126 -6.24 10.96 7.37
C VAL A 126 -4.87 11.56 7.69
N LEU A 127 -4.00 11.69 6.71
CA LEU A 127 -2.66 12.24 6.89
C LEU A 127 -2.61 13.77 6.89
N ASP A 128 -3.76 14.43 6.64
CA ASP A 128 -3.88 15.89 6.53
C ASP A 128 -2.78 16.51 5.66
N ILE A 129 -2.58 15.95 4.46
CA ILE A 129 -1.58 16.41 3.48
C ILE A 129 -2.08 17.68 2.76
N SER A 130 -3.00 18.43 3.35
CA SER A 130 -3.57 19.65 2.80
C SER A 130 -2.71 20.90 3.10
N ALA A 131 -1.40 20.83 2.80
CA ALA A 131 -0.54 22.01 2.94
C ALA A 131 -0.90 23.11 1.93
N PHE A 132 -0.68 24.37 2.30
CA PHE A 132 -0.84 25.56 1.45
C PHE A 132 -2.25 25.71 0.82
N GLN A 133 -3.31 25.48 1.61
CA GLN A 133 -4.70 25.67 1.16
C GLN A 133 -5.08 24.79 -0.05
N GLY A 134 -4.51 23.59 -0.15
CA GLY A 134 -4.75 22.67 -1.26
C GLY A 134 -3.93 22.93 -2.53
N ASN A 135 -3.01 23.88 -2.49
CA ASN A 135 -2.16 24.21 -3.64
C ASN A 135 -0.79 23.50 -3.62
N ALA A 136 -0.55 22.63 -2.67
CA ALA A 136 0.66 21.83 -2.62
C ALA A 136 0.36 20.36 -2.90
N GLY A 137 1.21 19.72 -3.66
CA GLY A 137 1.25 18.27 -3.78
C GLY A 137 2.10 17.65 -2.67
N GLY A 138 1.87 16.38 -2.39
CA GLY A 138 2.65 15.62 -1.45
C GLY A 138 2.82 14.18 -1.90
N TYR A 139 3.96 13.59 -1.57
CA TYR A 139 4.23 12.20 -1.83
C TYR A 139 4.65 11.49 -0.55
N VAL A 140 4.20 10.25 -0.39
CA VAL A 140 4.83 9.30 0.52
C VAL A 140 5.61 8.32 -0.34
N VAL A 141 6.88 8.17 -0.05
CA VAL A 141 7.78 7.35 -0.86
C VAL A 141 8.55 6.36 0.00
N HIS A 142 8.88 5.21 -0.58
CA HIS A 142 9.87 4.30 0.00
C HIS A 142 11.28 4.88 -0.08
N SER A 143 12.20 4.33 0.69
CA SER A 143 13.61 4.70 0.67
C SER A 143 14.30 4.51 -0.70
N ASP A 144 13.71 3.72 -1.60
CA ASP A 144 14.18 3.54 -2.98
C ASP A 144 13.52 4.51 -3.99
N GLY A 145 12.72 5.46 -3.50
CA GLY A 145 12.04 6.48 -4.29
C GLY A 145 10.69 6.05 -4.89
N ARG A 146 10.26 4.80 -4.70
CA ARG A 146 8.94 4.36 -5.17
C ARG A 146 7.82 5.11 -4.45
N VAL A 147 6.86 5.61 -5.21
CA VAL A 147 5.71 6.33 -4.68
C VAL A 147 4.72 5.35 -4.05
N VAL A 148 4.35 5.61 -2.80
CA VAL A 148 3.34 4.85 -2.03
C VAL A 148 2.02 5.60 -1.98
N ILE A 149 2.07 6.91 -1.76
CA ILE A 149 0.90 7.79 -1.78
C ILE A 149 1.25 8.99 -2.66
N ASP A 150 0.35 9.31 -3.57
CA ASP A 150 0.45 10.44 -4.48
C ASP A 150 -0.74 11.37 -4.24
N HIS A 151 -0.44 12.57 -3.74
CA HIS A 151 -1.35 13.70 -3.67
C HIS A 151 -0.75 14.88 -4.42
N ALA A 152 -0.49 14.67 -5.69
CA ALA A 152 0.13 15.64 -6.57
C ALA A 152 -0.86 16.26 -7.55
N PRO A 153 -0.54 17.42 -8.13
CA PRO A 153 -1.27 17.98 -9.26
C PRO A 153 -1.36 16.97 -10.41
N GLU A 154 -2.45 17.02 -11.19
CA GLU A 154 -2.74 16.08 -12.28
C GLU A 154 -1.55 15.90 -13.25
N SER A 155 -0.81 16.97 -13.50
CA SER A 155 0.38 16.96 -14.37
C SER A 155 1.55 16.12 -13.85
N TRP A 156 1.54 15.74 -12.56
CA TRP A 156 2.60 15.00 -11.90
C TRP A 156 2.19 13.59 -11.48
N LYS A 157 0.93 13.22 -11.68
CA LYS A 157 0.32 11.98 -11.18
C LYS A 157 0.79 10.68 -11.85
N THR A 158 1.54 10.74 -12.91
CA THR A 158 1.97 9.55 -13.66
C THR A 158 3.28 8.93 -13.18
N ALA A 159 3.89 9.50 -12.15
CA ALA A 159 5.19 9.07 -11.69
C ALA A 159 5.09 7.97 -10.64
N TYR A 160 5.64 6.82 -10.97
CA TYR A 160 5.79 5.71 -10.04
C TYR A 160 7.02 5.82 -9.15
N ASN A 161 7.93 6.74 -9.48
CA ASN A 161 9.17 6.97 -8.75
C ASN A 161 9.41 8.45 -8.57
N PHE A 162 9.55 8.88 -7.32
CA PHE A 162 9.71 10.28 -6.97
C PHE A 162 11.02 10.90 -7.50
N ILE A 163 12.07 10.09 -7.63
CA ILE A 163 13.33 10.56 -8.22
C ILE A 163 13.14 10.94 -9.70
N ALA A 164 12.28 10.22 -10.43
CA ALA A 164 11.91 10.61 -11.80
C ALA A 164 11.12 11.92 -11.82
N VAL A 165 10.18 12.11 -10.86
CA VAL A 165 9.45 13.38 -10.71
C VAL A 165 10.41 14.55 -10.53
N LEU A 166 11.41 14.41 -9.66
CA LEU A 166 12.41 15.45 -9.44
C LEU A 166 13.18 15.79 -10.71
N ARG A 167 13.60 14.79 -11.48
CA ARG A 167 14.29 15.01 -12.76
C ARG A 167 13.45 15.80 -13.76
N ASP A 168 12.17 15.45 -13.87
CA ASP A 168 11.29 15.99 -14.90
C ASP A 168 10.73 17.38 -14.53
N HIS A 169 10.58 17.67 -13.24
CA HIS A 169 9.76 18.80 -12.81
C HIS A 169 10.43 19.77 -11.80
N SER A 170 11.53 19.38 -11.15
CA SER A 170 12.10 20.22 -10.08
C SER A 170 13.07 21.30 -10.55
N GLY A 171 13.70 21.10 -11.73
CA GLY A 171 14.79 21.95 -12.18
C GLY A 171 16.12 21.73 -11.43
N LEU A 172 16.19 20.74 -10.55
CA LEU A 172 17.40 20.36 -9.81
C LEU A 172 18.43 19.70 -10.74
N SER A 173 19.70 19.85 -10.40
CA SER A 173 20.79 19.14 -11.06
C SER A 173 20.82 17.66 -10.66
N GLU A 174 21.43 16.80 -11.48
CA GLU A 174 21.60 15.38 -11.14
C GLU A 174 22.36 15.17 -9.83
N ASP A 175 23.34 16.02 -9.50
CA ASP A 175 24.09 15.93 -8.24
C ASP A 175 23.18 16.19 -7.02
N GLU A 176 22.28 17.19 -7.11
CA GLU A 176 21.30 17.47 -6.07
C GLU A 176 20.28 16.34 -5.93
N ILE A 177 19.82 15.76 -7.03
CA ILE A 177 18.91 14.61 -7.04
C ILE A 177 19.57 13.37 -6.45
N MET A 178 20.83 13.12 -6.78
CA MET A 178 21.59 12.02 -6.19
C MET A 178 21.80 12.20 -4.69
N ALA A 179 22.15 13.41 -4.24
CA ALA A 179 22.27 13.72 -2.82
C ALA A 179 20.95 13.50 -2.08
N PHE A 180 19.83 13.97 -2.64
CA PHE A 180 18.49 13.71 -2.08
C PHE A 180 18.15 12.22 -2.01
N SER A 181 18.47 11.47 -3.07
CA SER A 181 18.23 10.02 -3.10
C SER A 181 18.99 9.29 -1.99
N GLU A 182 20.20 9.74 -1.67
CA GLU A 182 20.98 9.14 -0.60
C GLU A 182 20.41 9.47 0.79
N GLU A 183 20.02 10.74 1.02
CA GLU A 183 19.34 11.15 2.25
C GLU A 183 18.01 10.39 2.45
N LEU A 184 17.26 10.16 1.37
CA LEU A 184 16.02 9.38 1.40
C LEU A 184 16.27 7.93 1.82
N LYS A 185 17.33 7.29 1.30
CA LYS A 185 17.72 5.92 1.69
C LYS A 185 18.09 5.80 3.17
N GLN A 186 18.67 6.85 3.72
CA GLN A 186 19.04 6.91 5.14
C GLN A 186 17.87 7.28 6.05
N GLY A 187 16.71 7.62 5.48
CA GLY A 187 15.52 8.02 6.23
C GLY A 187 15.65 9.38 6.90
N HIS A 188 16.54 10.22 6.43
CA HIS A 188 16.70 11.57 6.93
C HIS A 188 15.56 12.48 6.54
N THR A 189 15.27 13.50 7.37
CA THR A 189 14.29 14.54 7.10
C THR A 189 15.01 15.81 6.70
N GLY A 190 14.47 16.53 5.70
CA GLY A 190 15.06 17.75 5.21
C GLY A 190 14.13 18.51 4.28
N ALA A 191 14.59 19.65 3.82
CA ALA A 191 13.96 20.43 2.76
C ALA A 191 15.03 20.77 1.71
N MET A 192 14.61 20.75 0.44
CA MET A 192 15.40 21.26 -0.68
C MET A 192 14.74 22.55 -1.15
N LEU A 193 15.52 23.59 -1.35
CA LEU A 193 15.07 24.90 -1.79
C LEU A 193 15.74 25.25 -3.11
#